data_fb25f719d13067d6092a9a90e933f9b7
#
_entry.id   fb25f719d13067d6092a9a90e933f9b7
#
_cell.length_a   1.000
_cell.length_b   1.000
_cell.length_c   1.000
_cell.angle_alpha   90.00
_cell.angle_beta   90.00
_cell.angle_gamma   90.00
#
_symmetry.space_group_name_H-M   'P 1'
#
loop_
_entity.id
_entity.type
_entity.pdbx_description
1 polymer ?
#
loop_
_entity_poly.entity_id
_entity_poly.type
_entity_poly.pdbx_seq_one_letter_code
_entity_poly.pdbx_strand_id
1 'polypeptide(L)'
;MAKKVLVISTSVRGNSNSEKLAEAFADGAKAAGNEVELVSLKNKTIAFCKGCLACQQTGHCVIKDDANAIADKMLEADVIAWATPIYYYEMSGQMKTMIDRANSLFPKDYKFRDVYLLTAAAEDEPDVDEGAVHGLKGWIACFEKARFAGKVCACGVGAPGEIKGNAKLAEAYEMGKGIA
;
A
#
# COMPACT_ATOMS: atom_id res chain seq x y z
N MET A 1 16.16 13.39 9.33
CA MET A 1 16.34 13.55 7.87
C MET A 1 15.02 13.23 7.19
N ALA A 2 14.66 13.96 6.14
CA ALA A 2 13.43 13.66 5.38
C ALA A 2 13.48 12.22 4.84
N LYS A 3 12.42 11.46 5.03
CA LYS A 3 12.27 10.09 4.51
C LYS A 3 11.57 10.12 3.16
N LYS A 4 11.84 9.13 2.33
CA LYS A 4 11.07 8.86 1.12
C LYS A 4 9.88 7.96 1.46
N VAL A 5 8.68 8.50 1.33
CA VAL A 5 7.43 7.81 1.64
C VAL A 5 6.70 7.49 0.35
N LEU A 6 6.50 6.21 0.07
CA LEU A 6 5.72 5.74 -1.06
C LEU A 6 4.34 5.29 -0.57
N VAL A 7 3.30 5.94 -1.06
CA VAL A 7 1.91 5.57 -0.81
C VAL A 7 1.34 4.92 -2.07
N ILE A 8 0.82 3.70 -1.96
CA ILE A 8 0.28 2.95 -3.10
C ILE A 8 -1.22 2.76 -2.90
N SER A 9 -2.03 3.47 -3.67
CA SER A 9 -3.48 3.29 -3.73
C SER A 9 -3.83 2.21 -4.74
N THR A 10 -4.52 1.16 -4.28
CA THR A 10 -4.80 -0.02 -5.09
C THR A 10 -6.22 -0.07 -5.63
N SER A 11 -7.08 0.87 -5.22
CA SER A 11 -8.44 0.96 -5.75
C SER A 11 -8.44 1.51 -7.18
N VAL A 12 -9.19 0.85 -8.05
CA VAL A 12 -9.40 1.31 -9.43
C VAL A 12 -10.72 2.07 -9.61
N ARG A 13 -11.50 2.20 -8.53
CA ARG A 13 -12.79 2.91 -8.51
C ARG A 13 -12.59 4.44 -8.45
N GLY A 14 -13.41 5.19 -9.18
CA GLY A 14 -13.48 6.65 -9.01
C GLY A 14 -14.01 7.03 -7.63
N ASN A 15 -13.51 8.13 -7.04
CA ASN A 15 -13.90 8.63 -5.72
C ASN A 15 -13.81 7.55 -4.62
N SER A 16 -12.70 6.83 -4.61
CA SER A 16 -12.47 5.69 -3.73
C SER A 16 -12.24 6.11 -2.28
N ASN A 17 -12.88 5.40 -1.34
CA ASN A 17 -12.72 5.65 0.09
C ASN A 17 -11.28 5.34 0.56
N SER A 18 -10.70 4.23 0.14
CA SER A 18 -9.30 3.89 0.47
C SER A 18 -8.28 4.85 -0.15
N GLU A 19 -8.56 5.39 -1.35
CA GLU A 19 -7.70 6.41 -1.96
C GLU A 19 -7.71 7.72 -1.15
N LYS A 20 -8.87 8.08 -0.55
CA LYS A 20 -8.95 9.24 0.35
C LYS A 20 -8.14 9.06 1.64
N LEU A 21 -8.05 7.85 2.17
CA LEU A 21 -7.12 7.54 3.27
C LEU A 21 -5.66 7.68 2.83
N ALA A 22 -5.33 7.20 1.63
CA ALA A 22 -3.99 7.35 1.05
C ALA A 22 -3.60 8.82 0.89
N GLU A 23 -4.51 9.67 0.38
CA GLU A 23 -4.31 11.10 0.24
C GLU A 23 -4.07 11.76 1.62
N ALA A 24 -4.92 11.47 2.61
CA ALA A 24 -4.78 12.00 3.96
C ALA A 24 -3.45 11.61 4.62
N PHE A 25 -3.05 10.34 4.52
CA PHE A 25 -1.76 9.86 5.02
C PHE A 25 -0.58 10.56 4.32
N ALA A 26 -0.65 10.68 2.99
CA ALA A 26 0.38 11.36 2.19
C ALA A 26 0.53 12.83 2.59
N ASP A 27 -0.59 13.52 2.84
CA ASP A 27 -0.57 14.93 3.27
C ASP A 27 0.00 15.08 4.68
N GLY A 28 -0.31 14.15 5.60
CA GLY A 28 0.32 14.10 6.91
C GLY A 28 1.84 13.90 6.81
N ALA A 29 2.30 12.95 6.01
CA ALA A 29 3.72 12.70 5.82
C ALA A 29 4.47 13.89 5.19
N LYS A 30 3.84 14.60 4.24
CA LYS A 30 4.38 15.87 3.69
C LYS A 30 4.46 16.95 4.75
N ALA A 31 3.43 17.09 5.60
CA ALA A 31 3.42 18.07 6.68
C ALA A 31 4.53 17.84 7.72
N ALA A 32 5.00 16.59 7.87
CA ALA A 32 6.18 16.23 8.67
C ALA A 32 7.53 16.49 7.95
N GLY A 33 7.51 17.02 6.73
CA GLY A 33 8.72 17.36 5.97
C GLY A 33 9.33 16.21 5.17
N ASN A 34 8.58 15.13 4.93
CA ASN A 34 9.03 13.99 4.14
C ASN A 34 8.82 14.20 2.64
N GLU A 35 9.64 13.51 1.81
CA GLU A 35 9.43 13.38 0.37
C GLU A 35 8.39 12.30 0.11
N VAL A 36 7.22 12.67 -0.42
CA VAL A 36 6.08 11.76 -0.55
C VAL A 36 5.67 11.60 -2.01
N GLU A 37 5.61 10.36 -2.46
CA GLU A 37 5.00 10.00 -3.74
C GLU A 37 3.76 9.14 -3.50
N LEU A 38 2.62 9.52 -4.12
CA LEU A 38 1.41 8.73 -4.15
C LEU A 38 1.26 8.13 -5.56
N VAL A 39 1.23 6.79 -5.61
CA VAL A 39 1.01 6.02 -6.83
C VAL A 39 -0.36 5.37 -6.77
N SER A 40 -1.24 5.68 -7.71
CA SER A 40 -2.52 4.99 -7.88
C SER A 40 -2.37 3.89 -8.92
N LEU A 41 -2.89 2.68 -8.61
CA LEU A 41 -2.95 1.58 -9.58
C LEU A 41 -4.09 1.75 -10.59
N LYS A 42 -4.93 2.77 -10.42
CA LYS A 42 -5.93 3.15 -11.42
C LYS A 42 -5.24 3.50 -12.73
N ASN A 43 -5.73 2.94 -13.82
CA ASN A 43 -5.16 3.10 -15.16
C ASN A 43 -3.73 2.52 -15.33
N LYS A 44 -3.29 1.65 -14.42
CA LYS A 44 -2.06 0.89 -14.55
C LYS A 44 -2.35 -0.50 -15.13
N THR A 45 -1.44 -0.97 -15.97
CA THR A 45 -1.47 -2.33 -16.48
C THR A 45 -0.51 -3.19 -15.69
N ILE A 46 -1.02 -4.14 -14.92
CA ILE A 46 -0.23 -5.04 -14.09
C ILE A 46 -0.76 -6.46 -14.31
N ALA A 47 -0.01 -7.27 -15.04
CA ALA A 47 -0.35 -8.67 -15.26
C ALA A 47 -0.01 -9.53 -14.04
N PHE A 48 -0.67 -10.68 -13.91
CA PHE A 48 -0.41 -11.62 -12.81
C PHE A 48 1.02 -12.19 -12.86
N CYS A 49 1.60 -12.42 -11.69
CA CYS A 49 2.87 -13.12 -11.55
C CYS A 49 2.76 -14.55 -12.09
N LYS A 50 3.75 -15.00 -12.88
CA LYS A 50 3.81 -16.36 -13.43
C LYS A 50 4.63 -17.33 -12.56
N GLY A 51 5.21 -16.88 -11.45
CA GLY A 51 6.03 -17.70 -10.56
C GLY A 51 7.33 -18.21 -11.18
N CYS A 52 7.81 -17.57 -12.26
CA CYS A 52 8.98 -18.05 -13.02
C CYS A 52 10.35 -17.79 -12.35
N LEU A 53 10.37 -17.01 -11.28
CA LEU A 53 11.56 -16.62 -10.48
C LEU A 53 12.69 -15.90 -11.26
N ALA A 54 12.51 -15.63 -12.55
CA ALA A 54 13.52 -14.93 -13.36
C ALA A 54 13.95 -13.58 -12.76
N CYS A 55 13.03 -12.87 -12.10
CA CYS A 55 13.30 -11.59 -11.45
C CYS A 55 14.32 -11.68 -10.30
N GLN A 56 14.52 -12.83 -9.69
CA GLN A 56 15.54 -13.03 -8.65
C GLN A 56 16.96 -13.03 -9.23
N GLN A 57 17.10 -13.37 -10.52
CA GLN A 57 18.38 -13.37 -11.24
C GLN A 57 18.61 -12.04 -11.98
N THR A 58 17.57 -11.52 -12.65
CA THR A 58 17.67 -10.33 -13.48
C THR A 58 17.50 -9.02 -12.73
N GLY A 59 16.97 -9.07 -11.50
CA GLY A 59 16.63 -7.90 -10.69
C GLY A 59 15.33 -7.20 -11.10
N HIS A 60 14.69 -7.62 -12.20
CA HIS A 60 13.42 -7.06 -12.68
C HIS A 60 12.50 -8.16 -13.20
N CYS A 61 11.18 -7.94 -13.11
CA CYS A 61 10.24 -8.87 -13.71
C CYS A 61 10.35 -8.86 -15.23
N VAL A 62 10.33 -10.05 -15.83
CA VAL A 62 10.38 -10.21 -17.30
C VAL A 62 9.11 -9.73 -18.02
N ILE A 63 8.00 -9.59 -17.29
CA ILE A 63 6.77 -8.99 -17.81
C ILE A 63 6.95 -7.47 -17.83
N LYS A 64 6.92 -6.89 -19.04
CA LYS A 64 7.12 -5.46 -19.25
C LYS A 64 5.79 -4.71 -19.11
N ASP A 65 5.47 -4.27 -17.90
CA ASP A 65 4.30 -3.47 -17.57
C ASP A 65 4.62 -2.50 -16.42
N ASP A 66 3.60 -1.81 -15.89
CA ASP A 66 3.78 -0.79 -14.84
C ASP A 66 4.36 -1.33 -13.52
N ALA A 67 4.27 -2.64 -13.26
CA ALA A 67 4.74 -3.21 -11.99
C ALA A 67 6.24 -3.03 -11.76
N ASN A 68 7.07 -3.05 -12.82
CA ASN A 68 8.51 -2.87 -12.67
C ASN A 68 8.85 -1.48 -12.14
N ALA A 69 8.24 -0.43 -12.70
CA ALA A 69 8.48 0.93 -12.26
C ALA A 69 8.00 1.16 -10.81
N ILE A 70 6.90 0.50 -10.40
CA ILE A 70 6.40 0.59 -9.02
C ILE A 70 7.35 -0.17 -8.07
N ALA A 71 7.84 -1.34 -8.46
CA ALA A 71 8.81 -2.10 -7.67
C ALA A 71 10.12 -1.32 -7.47
N ASP A 72 10.61 -0.60 -8.49
CA ASP A 72 11.78 0.26 -8.36
C ASP A 72 11.55 1.41 -7.35
N LYS A 73 10.36 2.01 -7.33
CA LYS A 73 9.98 3.00 -6.30
C LYS A 73 9.91 2.39 -4.90
N MET A 74 9.37 1.17 -4.76
CA MET A 74 9.34 0.44 -3.48
C MET A 74 10.76 0.17 -2.97
N LEU A 75 11.71 -0.17 -3.85
CA LEU A 75 13.10 -0.41 -3.49
C LEU A 75 13.77 0.81 -2.84
N GLU A 76 13.46 2.01 -3.34
CA GLU A 76 14.08 3.28 -2.93
C GLU A 76 13.33 3.98 -1.79
N ALA A 77 12.14 3.56 -1.45
CA ALA A 77 11.34 4.13 -0.38
C ALA A 77 11.88 3.72 1.01
N ASP A 78 11.85 4.63 1.98
CA ASP A 78 12.13 4.34 3.40
C ASP A 78 10.88 3.81 4.10
N VAL A 79 9.70 4.24 3.64
CA VAL A 79 8.38 3.89 4.17
C VAL A 79 7.44 3.55 3.02
N ILE A 80 6.67 2.47 3.18
CA ILE A 80 5.62 2.08 2.22
C ILE A 80 4.27 2.08 2.94
N ALA A 81 3.28 2.78 2.38
CA ALA A 81 1.89 2.70 2.83
C ALA A 81 1.01 2.12 1.72
N TRP A 82 0.34 1.03 2.00
CA TRP A 82 -0.62 0.40 1.12
C TRP A 82 -2.03 0.88 1.46
N ALA A 83 -2.80 1.31 0.47
CA ALA A 83 -4.21 1.66 0.64
C ALA A 83 -5.07 0.76 -0.26
N THR A 84 -6.01 0.02 0.34
CA THR A 84 -6.81 -0.98 -0.36
C THR A 84 -8.28 -0.97 0.10
N PRO A 85 -9.25 -1.16 -0.80
CA PRO A 85 -10.59 -1.55 -0.40
C PRO A 85 -10.55 -3.01 0.08
N ILE A 86 -11.43 -3.34 1.03
CA ILE A 86 -11.63 -4.71 1.47
C ILE A 86 -12.72 -5.36 0.62
N TYR A 87 -12.38 -6.49 0.03
CA TYR A 87 -13.29 -7.35 -0.72
C TYR A 87 -13.26 -8.76 -0.13
N TYR A 88 -14.42 -9.24 0.33
CA TYR A 88 -14.52 -10.55 0.99
C TYR A 88 -13.49 -10.72 2.11
N TYR A 89 -13.39 -9.69 3.00
CA TYR A 89 -12.50 -9.66 4.17
C TYR A 89 -10.99 -9.66 3.85
N GLU A 90 -10.62 -9.44 2.57
CA GLU A 90 -9.23 -9.47 2.08
C GLU A 90 -8.85 -8.20 1.32
N MET A 91 -7.54 -8.01 1.12
CA MET A 91 -7.03 -6.96 0.24
C MET A 91 -7.55 -7.14 -1.19
N SER A 92 -7.68 -6.07 -1.92
CA SER A 92 -8.08 -6.13 -3.32
C SER A 92 -7.12 -6.99 -4.16
N GLY A 93 -7.64 -7.64 -5.20
CA GLY A 93 -6.82 -8.40 -6.14
C GLY A 93 -5.70 -7.57 -6.79
N GLN A 94 -5.93 -6.26 -6.97
CA GLN A 94 -4.93 -5.33 -7.49
C GLN A 94 -3.72 -5.20 -6.53
N MET A 95 -4.00 -5.07 -5.22
CA MET A 95 -2.94 -5.03 -4.21
C MET A 95 -2.15 -6.34 -4.19
N LYS A 96 -2.86 -7.48 -4.13
CA LYS A 96 -2.22 -8.80 -4.12
C LYS A 96 -1.37 -9.03 -5.36
N THR A 97 -1.88 -8.64 -6.53
CA THR A 97 -1.13 -8.75 -7.79
C THR A 97 0.14 -7.92 -7.75
N MET A 98 0.09 -6.66 -7.27
CA MET A 98 1.29 -5.83 -7.17
C MET A 98 2.31 -6.40 -6.17
N ILE A 99 1.86 -6.93 -5.04
CA ILE A 99 2.72 -7.62 -4.06
C ILE A 99 3.42 -8.81 -4.71
N ASP A 100 2.71 -9.67 -5.43
CA ASP A 100 3.29 -10.82 -6.12
C ASP A 100 4.29 -10.41 -7.20
N ARG A 101 4.06 -9.28 -7.87
CA ARG A 101 4.94 -8.72 -8.89
C ARG A 101 6.17 -8.02 -8.31
N ALA A 102 6.16 -7.67 -7.03
CA ALA A 102 7.29 -7.09 -6.31
C ALA A 102 8.34 -8.13 -5.85
N ASN A 103 8.25 -9.38 -6.29
CA ASN A 103 9.22 -10.43 -5.93
C ASN A 103 10.67 -10.12 -6.36
N SER A 104 10.88 -9.19 -7.29
CA SER A 104 12.19 -8.68 -7.65
C SER A 104 12.92 -7.92 -6.54
N LEU A 105 12.21 -7.53 -5.48
CA LEU A 105 12.79 -6.86 -4.30
C LEU A 105 13.53 -7.83 -3.37
N PHE A 106 13.11 -9.10 -3.36
CA PHE A 106 13.59 -10.10 -2.41
C PHE A 106 15.12 -10.27 -2.39
N PRO A 107 15.83 -10.33 -3.54
CA PRO A 107 17.28 -10.48 -3.56
C PRO A 107 18.03 -9.13 -3.44
N LYS A 108 17.35 -7.99 -3.32
CA LYS A 108 17.95 -6.65 -3.35
C LYS A 108 18.13 -6.04 -1.97
N ASP A 109 19.04 -5.08 -1.85
CA ASP A 109 19.17 -4.25 -0.65
C ASP A 109 18.11 -3.14 -0.66
N TYR A 110 16.92 -3.49 -0.20
CA TYR A 110 15.78 -2.58 -0.08
C TYR A 110 15.95 -1.60 1.09
N LYS A 111 15.38 -0.39 0.95
CA LYS A 111 15.49 0.68 1.96
C LYS A 111 14.35 0.69 2.96
N PHE A 112 13.15 0.25 2.59
CA PHE A 112 11.97 0.37 3.45
C PHE A 112 12.10 -0.38 4.78
N ARG A 113 11.59 0.26 5.84
CA ARG A 113 11.55 -0.27 7.22
C ARG A 113 10.14 -0.36 7.74
N ASP A 114 9.37 0.69 7.56
CA ASP A 114 8.02 0.82 8.09
C ASP A 114 7.01 0.60 6.97
N VAL A 115 6.08 -0.34 7.18
CA VAL A 115 5.00 -0.62 6.24
C VAL A 115 3.66 -0.41 6.93
N TYR A 116 2.81 0.43 6.34
CA TYR A 116 1.48 0.80 6.83
C TYR A 116 0.38 0.21 5.94
N LEU A 117 -0.81 0.02 6.53
CA LEU A 117 -1.99 -0.43 5.81
C LEU A 117 -3.17 0.51 6.07
N LEU A 118 -3.80 0.98 5.00
CA LEU A 118 -4.98 1.84 5.03
C LEU A 118 -6.12 1.10 4.32
N THR A 119 -7.19 0.78 5.03
CA THR A 119 -8.27 -0.04 4.49
C THR A 119 -9.60 0.70 4.53
N ALA A 120 -10.48 0.37 3.59
CA ALA A 120 -11.86 0.83 3.58
C ALA A 120 -12.79 -0.35 3.29
N ALA A 121 -13.79 -0.57 4.14
CA ALA A 121 -14.73 -1.68 4.08
C ALA A 121 -16.17 -1.20 4.16
N ALA A 122 -17.09 -1.94 3.53
CA ALA A 122 -18.52 -1.68 3.62
C ALA A 122 -19.10 -2.12 4.98
N GLU A 123 -18.62 -3.23 5.50
CA GLU A 123 -19.01 -3.76 6.81
C GLU A 123 -18.44 -2.90 7.94
N ASP A 124 -19.23 -2.72 8.99
CA ASP A 124 -18.85 -1.96 10.21
C ASP A 124 -18.46 -2.94 11.35
N GLU A 125 -17.51 -3.83 11.03
CA GLU A 125 -16.99 -4.82 11.97
C GLU A 125 -15.50 -4.51 12.26
N PRO A 126 -15.05 -4.66 13.54
CA PRO A 126 -13.69 -4.27 13.93
C PRO A 126 -12.59 -5.09 13.24
N ASP A 127 -12.88 -6.33 12.84
CA ASP A 127 -11.91 -7.29 12.30
C ASP A 127 -12.08 -7.50 10.77
N VAL A 128 -12.84 -6.64 10.10
CA VAL A 128 -13.17 -6.79 8.68
C VAL A 128 -11.95 -6.81 7.76
N ASP A 129 -10.85 -6.25 8.17
CA ASP A 129 -9.60 -6.16 7.40
C ASP A 129 -8.48 -7.13 7.88
N GLU A 130 -8.79 -8.05 8.81
CA GLU A 130 -7.77 -8.95 9.38
C GLU A 130 -7.14 -9.88 8.32
N GLY A 131 -7.88 -10.31 7.31
CA GLY A 131 -7.33 -11.06 6.18
C GLY A 131 -6.25 -10.25 5.45
N ALA A 132 -6.55 -8.99 5.12
CA ALA A 132 -5.59 -8.09 4.47
C ALA A 132 -4.36 -7.81 5.34
N VAL A 133 -4.56 -7.64 6.65
CA VAL A 133 -3.46 -7.49 7.63
C VAL A 133 -2.58 -8.73 7.65
N HIS A 134 -3.19 -9.92 7.72
CA HIS A 134 -2.46 -11.19 7.75
C HIS A 134 -1.65 -11.39 6.48
N GLY A 135 -2.25 -11.18 5.31
CA GLY A 135 -1.56 -11.30 4.03
C GLY A 135 -0.40 -10.32 3.87
N LEU A 136 -0.59 -9.06 4.28
CA LEU A 136 0.49 -8.05 4.24
C LEU A 136 1.61 -8.38 5.23
N LYS A 137 1.30 -8.81 6.46
CA LYS A 137 2.31 -9.26 7.42
C LYS A 137 3.12 -10.45 6.91
N GLY A 138 2.47 -11.39 6.17
CA GLY A 138 3.16 -12.50 5.52
C GLY A 138 4.18 -12.02 4.48
N TRP A 139 3.82 -11.02 3.67
CA TRP A 139 4.76 -10.39 2.74
C TRP A 139 5.91 -9.68 3.46
N ILE A 140 5.61 -8.88 4.51
CA ILE A 140 6.61 -8.17 5.31
C ILE A 140 7.61 -9.13 5.95
N ALA A 141 7.16 -10.30 6.43
CA ALA A 141 8.02 -11.31 7.05
C ALA A 141 9.10 -11.87 6.10
N CYS A 142 8.95 -11.68 4.78
CA CYS A 142 9.98 -12.00 3.80
C CYS A 142 11.12 -10.95 3.74
N PHE A 143 11.01 -9.85 4.47
CA PHE A 143 11.96 -8.73 4.48
C PHE A 143 12.44 -8.44 5.90
N GLU A 144 13.57 -9.01 6.29
CA GLU A 144 14.08 -8.99 7.67
C GLU A 144 14.21 -7.60 8.31
N LYS A 145 14.44 -6.57 7.49
CA LYS A 145 14.61 -5.19 7.96
C LYS A 145 13.28 -4.42 8.05
N ALA A 146 12.18 -4.99 7.55
CA ALA A 146 10.88 -4.33 7.50
C ALA A 146 9.97 -4.77 8.66
N ARG A 147 9.05 -3.89 9.04
CA ARG A 147 8.03 -4.18 10.05
C ARG A 147 6.68 -3.60 9.67
N PHE A 148 5.63 -4.23 10.17
CA PHE A 148 4.30 -3.65 10.15
C PHE A 148 4.22 -2.52 11.18
N ALA A 149 4.06 -1.28 10.71
CA ALA A 149 4.15 -0.08 11.56
C ALA A 149 2.79 0.43 12.04
N GLY A 150 1.70 0.06 11.37
CA GLY A 150 0.35 0.43 11.80
C GLY A 150 -0.70 0.27 10.71
N LYS A 151 -1.97 0.39 11.10
CA LYS A 151 -3.11 0.38 10.19
C LYS A 151 -4.15 1.44 10.56
N VAL A 152 -4.92 1.89 9.56
CA VAL A 152 -6.19 2.60 9.73
C VAL A 152 -7.25 1.89 8.91
N CYS A 153 -8.37 1.50 9.56
CA CYS A 153 -9.54 0.97 8.88
C CYS A 153 -10.68 1.99 8.93
N ALA A 154 -11.20 2.38 7.78
CA ALA A 154 -12.49 3.04 7.67
C ALA A 154 -13.54 1.97 7.36
N CYS A 155 -14.15 1.44 8.40
CA CYS A 155 -15.23 0.49 8.32
C CYS A 155 -16.58 1.21 8.14
N GLY A 156 -17.61 0.54 7.59
CA GLY A 156 -18.93 1.11 7.33
C GLY A 156 -18.98 2.11 6.17
N VAL A 157 -18.04 2.05 5.21
CA VAL A 157 -17.98 2.98 4.06
C VAL A 157 -17.97 2.21 2.73
N GLY A 158 -19.15 1.89 2.22
CA GLY A 158 -19.33 1.08 0.99
C GLY A 158 -19.43 1.91 -0.30
N ALA A 159 -20.20 3.00 -0.29
CA ALA A 159 -20.44 3.82 -1.47
C ALA A 159 -19.22 4.73 -1.81
N PRO A 160 -19.02 5.10 -3.10
CA PRO A 160 -17.95 6.00 -3.50
C PRO A 160 -18.03 7.36 -2.78
N GLY A 161 -16.95 7.73 -2.07
CA GLY A 161 -16.87 9.02 -1.37
C GLY A 161 -17.61 9.09 -0.02
N GLU A 162 -18.18 7.99 0.44
CA GLU A 162 -18.90 7.91 1.72
C GLU A 162 -18.00 8.21 2.93
N ILE A 163 -16.70 8.04 2.78
CA ILE A 163 -15.71 8.38 3.80
C ILE A 163 -15.62 9.88 4.11
N LYS A 164 -16.28 10.74 3.33
CA LYS A 164 -16.22 12.19 3.54
C LYS A 164 -16.70 12.55 4.95
N GLY A 165 -15.84 13.26 5.71
CA GLY A 165 -16.12 13.64 7.10
C GLY A 165 -15.90 12.51 8.13
N ASN A 166 -15.46 11.33 7.72
CA ASN A 166 -15.12 10.25 8.63
C ASN A 166 -13.83 10.58 9.41
N ALA A 167 -13.85 10.34 10.73
CA ALA A 167 -12.71 10.60 11.63
C ALA A 167 -11.45 9.83 11.25
N LYS A 168 -11.58 8.71 10.50
CA LYS A 168 -10.44 7.92 10.01
C LYS A 168 -9.56 8.65 9.00
N LEU A 169 -10.06 9.71 8.36
CA LEU A 169 -9.22 10.59 7.54
C LEU A 169 -8.22 11.39 8.41
N ALA A 170 -8.67 11.89 9.55
CA ALA A 170 -7.78 12.56 10.50
C ALA A 170 -6.76 11.58 11.11
N GLU A 171 -7.19 10.37 11.45
CA GLU A 171 -6.31 9.31 11.96
C GLU A 171 -5.22 8.94 10.94
N ALA A 172 -5.58 8.79 9.67
CA ALA A 172 -4.62 8.53 8.59
C ALA A 172 -3.64 9.71 8.41
N TYR A 173 -4.11 10.94 8.49
CA TYR A 173 -3.26 12.13 8.43
C TYR A 173 -2.26 12.17 9.60
N GLU A 174 -2.72 11.99 10.84
CA GLU A 174 -1.82 11.98 12.01
C GLU A 174 -0.84 10.80 11.98
N MET A 175 -1.25 9.63 11.47
CA MET A 175 -0.34 8.50 11.25
C MET A 175 0.77 8.85 10.26
N GLY A 176 0.45 9.48 9.14
CA GLY A 176 1.44 9.96 8.17
C GLY A 176 2.36 11.03 8.75
N LYS A 177 1.80 11.98 9.52
CA LYS A 177 2.54 13.05 10.19
C LYS A 177 3.49 12.53 11.27
N GLY A 178 3.21 11.36 11.84
CA GLY A 178 4.08 10.68 12.81
C GLY A 178 5.34 10.05 12.19
N ILE A 179 5.55 10.11 10.87
CA ILE A 179 6.76 9.59 10.22
C ILE A 179 7.92 10.57 10.45
N ALA A 180 8.84 10.19 11.33
CA ALA A 180 10.01 10.97 11.71
C ALA A 180 11.31 10.41 11.12
#